data_19be7bb0310ec28781b4c24f34be6bbf
#
_entry.id   19be7bb0310ec28781b4c24f34be6bbf
#
_cell.length_a   1.000
_cell.length_b   1.000
_cell.length_c   1.000
_cell.angle_alpha   90.00
_cell.angle_beta   90.00
_cell.angle_gamma   90.00
#
_symmetry.space_group_name_H-M   'P 1'
#
loop_
_entity.id
_entity.type
_entity.pdbx_description
1 polymer ?
#
loop_
_entity_poly.entity_id
_entity_poly.type
_entity_poly.pdbx_seq_one_letter_code
_entity_poly.pdbx_strand_id
1 'polypeptide(L)'
;VLKQILAERNKSLKYFRHPFLHIGNTKEKYDSLTNFLKSVNYITAPVTIDNEDYIFAVAYKRAKEENDFTLAAKIGSDYINYMEKKLHYFENQSQKLFGKNINHILLMHASWLNSDYIDSLAIILKKNDYNFVSMDETLNDELYQTEITKFGNWGISWLDIWALSQGKKGDFFKD
;
A
#
# COMPACT_ATOMS: atom_id res chain seq x y z
N VAL A 1 18.46 9.57 12.99
CA VAL A 1 19.02 8.24 12.70
C VAL A 1 18.84 7.91 11.22
N LEU A 2 17.62 7.69 10.68
CA LEU A 2 17.40 7.26 9.28
C LEU A 2 17.99 8.25 8.26
N LYS A 3 17.80 9.56 8.46
CA LYS A 3 18.38 10.61 7.60
C LYS A 3 19.91 10.52 7.54
N GLN A 4 20.55 10.26 8.67
CA GLN A 4 22.01 10.11 8.76
C GLN A 4 22.49 8.86 8.01
N ILE A 5 21.86 7.70 8.23
CA ILE A 5 22.19 6.43 7.54
C ILE A 5 22.07 6.57 6.02
N LEU A 6 21.04 7.27 5.54
CA LEU A 6 20.84 7.50 4.12
C LEU A 6 21.88 8.47 3.55
N ALA A 7 22.25 9.52 4.30
CA ALA A 7 23.26 10.48 3.87
C ALA A 7 24.64 9.82 3.68
N GLU A 8 25.03 8.87 4.54
CA GLU A 8 26.24 8.07 4.41
C GLU A 8 26.31 7.24 3.11
N ARG A 9 25.16 7.05 2.45
CA ARG A 9 25.00 6.33 1.18
C ARG A 9 24.62 7.23 0.01
N ASN A 10 24.81 8.54 0.14
CA ASN A 10 24.39 9.55 -0.83
C ASN A 10 22.89 9.45 -1.20
N LYS A 11 22.05 9.07 -0.21
CA LYS A 11 20.61 9.00 -0.36
C LYS A 11 19.93 9.98 0.58
N SER A 12 18.76 10.48 0.19
CA SER A 12 17.93 11.36 1.00
C SER A 12 16.56 10.75 1.26
N LEU A 13 15.91 11.19 2.33
CA LEU A 13 14.50 10.93 2.56
C LEU A 13 13.71 11.75 1.54
N LYS A 14 12.87 11.08 0.77
CA LYS A 14 12.09 11.70 -0.30
C LYS A 14 10.59 11.49 -0.11
N TYR A 15 10.21 10.33 0.39
CA TYR A 15 8.82 9.91 0.46
C TYR A 15 8.31 9.86 1.90
N PHE A 16 7.05 10.26 2.07
CA PHE A 16 6.31 10.15 3.32
C PHE A 16 5.07 9.28 3.10
N ARG A 17 4.91 8.26 3.92
CA ARG A 17 3.68 7.46 3.98
C ARG A 17 2.91 7.82 5.23
N HIS A 18 1.64 8.14 5.07
CA HIS A 18 0.76 8.44 6.20
C HIS A 18 0.68 7.23 7.13
N PRO A 19 0.95 7.40 8.44
CA PRO A 19 0.74 6.32 9.41
C PRO A 19 -0.69 5.81 9.35
N PHE A 20 -0.86 4.48 9.38
CA PHE A 20 -2.16 3.81 9.24
C PHE A 20 -2.96 4.25 8.00
N LEU A 21 -2.31 4.72 6.97
CA LEU A 21 -2.90 5.33 5.75
C LEU A 21 -3.87 6.50 6.05
N HIS A 22 -3.86 7.04 7.27
CA HIS A 22 -4.78 8.08 7.70
C HIS A 22 -4.34 9.46 7.23
N ILE A 23 -5.08 10.05 6.29
CA ILE A 23 -4.75 11.34 5.66
C ILE A 23 -5.30 12.57 6.41
N GLY A 24 -5.97 12.37 7.54
CA GLY A 24 -6.71 13.40 8.25
C GLY A 24 -8.22 13.26 8.07
N ASN A 25 -8.99 13.66 9.08
CA ASN A 25 -10.45 13.54 9.07
C ASN A 25 -11.17 14.81 8.60
N THR A 26 -10.42 15.83 8.21
CA THR A 26 -10.95 17.07 7.58
C THR A 26 -9.99 17.55 6.50
N LYS A 27 -10.53 18.37 5.59
CA LYS A 27 -9.73 18.99 4.51
C LYS A 27 -8.62 19.85 5.08
N GLU A 28 -8.87 20.61 6.13
CA GLU A 28 -7.89 21.52 6.75
C GLU A 28 -6.68 20.74 7.30
N LYS A 29 -6.91 19.60 7.95
CA LYS A 29 -5.82 18.74 8.45
C LYS A 29 -5.01 18.11 7.31
N TYR A 30 -5.69 17.64 6.27
CA TYR A 30 -5.04 17.12 5.08
C TYR A 30 -4.17 18.18 4.39
N ASP A 31 -4.73 19.36 4.14
CA ASP A 31 -4.03 20.47 3.49
C ASP A 31 -2.84 20.96 4.34
N SER A 32 -3.03 21.08 5.66
CA SER A 32 -1.96 21.48 6.57
C SER A 32 -0.76 20.54 6.52
N LEU A 33 -1.00 19.23 6.63
CA LEU A 33 0.06 18.23 6.53
C LEU A 33 0.71 18.20 5.14
N THR A 34 -0.10 18.26 4.09
CA THR A 34 0.39 18.26 2.70
C THR A 34 1.30 19.46 2.43
N ASN A 35 0.90 20.66 2.88
CA ASN A 35 1.70 21.87 2.74
C ASN A 35 2.99 21.79 3.55
N PHE A 36 2.93 21.26 4.77
CA PHE A 36 4.13 21.01 5.57
C PHE A 36 5.09 20.04 4.86
N LEU A 37 4.60 18.90 4.38
CA LEU A 37 5.44 17.93 3.67
C LEU A 37 6.11 18.57 2.44
N LYS A 38 5.37 19.33 1.65
CA LYS A 38 5.93 20.09 0.52
C LYS A 38 7.01 21.08 0.95
N SER A 39 6.82 21.81 2.06
CA SER A 39 7.78 22.79 2.56
C SER A 39 9.12 22.18 2.99
N VAL A 40 9.11 20.89 3.32
CA VAL A 40 10.32 20.11 3.69
C VAL A 40 10.76 19.12 2.62
N ASN A 41 10.26 19.29 1.39
CA ASN A 41 10.59 18.49 0.20
C ASN A 41 10.26 17.00 0.33
N TYR A 42 9.19 16.66 1.04
CA TYR A 42 8.65 15.30 1.04
C TYR A 42 7.51 15.15 0.04
N ILE A 43 7.47 14.00 -0.60
CA ILE A 43 6.40 13.56 -1.50
C ILE A 43 5.57 12.51 -0.77
N THR A 44 4.26 12.65 -0.77
CA THR A 44 3.37 11.60 -0.26
C THR A 44 3.52 10.32 -1.10
N ALA A 45 3.71 9.18 -0.41
CA ALA A 45 3.69 7.86 -1.00
C ALA A 45 2.32 7.21 -0.73
N PRO A 46 1.34 7.38 -1.64
CA PRO A 46 0.03 6.77 -1.48
C PRO A 46 0.13 5.24 -1.52
N VAL A 47 -0.91 4.55 -1.05
CA VAL A 47 -1.06 3.11 -1.19
C VAL A 47 -2.31 2.85 -1.99
N THR A 48 -2.20 2.07 -3.05
CA THR A 48 -3.35 1.69 -3.90
C THR A 48 -3.73 0.23 -3.74
N ILE A 49 -2.79 -0.63 -3.31
CA ILE A 49 -3.07 -2.00 -2.88
C ILE A 49 -2.80 -2.08 -1.38
N ASP A 50 -3.86 -1.89 -0.60
CA ASP A 50 -3.86 -2.08 0.85
C ASP A 50 -4.13 -3.54 1.20
N ASN A 51 -3.55 -3.98 2.31
CA ASN A 51 -3.68 -5.37 2.75
C ASN A 51 -3.40 -5.48 4.26
N GLU A 52 -3.65 -6.66 4.79
CA GLU A 52 -3.51 -6.96 6.21
C GLU A 52 -2.33 -7.91 6.48
N ASP A 53 -1.21 -7.74 5.77
CA ASP A 53 -0.01 -8.56 5.92
C ASP A 53 0.49 -8.64 7.37
N TYR A 54 0.27 -7.58 8.16
CA TYR A 54 0.66 -7.52 9.56
C TYR A 54 -0.06 -8.56 10.43
N ILE A 55 -1.31 -8.93 10.10
CA ILE A 55 -2.05 -9.98 10.83
C ILE A 55 -1.41 -11.34 10.56
N PHE A 56 -1.14 -11.65 9.30
CA PHE A 56 -0.42 -12.87 8.93
C PHE A 56 1.00 -12.89 9.53
N ALA A 57 1.69 -11.74 9.55
CA ALA A 57 3.04 -11.63 10.09
C ALA A 57 3.09 -11.93 11.59
N VAL A 58 2.10 -11.51 12.38
CA VAL A 58 2.00 -11.83 13.82
C VAL A 58 1.82 -13.33 14.02
N ALA A 59 0.90 -13.95 13.28
CA ALA A 59 0.65 -15.39 13.37
C ALA A 59 1.88 -16.21 12.90
N TYR A 60 2.51 -15.79 11.80
CA TYR A 60 3.71 -16.42 11.28
C TYR A 60 4.89 -16.36 12.26
N LYS A 61 5.13 -15.18 12.83
CA LYS A 61 6.17 -15.00 13.85
C LYS A 61 5.97 -15.94 15.02
N ARG A 62 4.75 -16.02 15.55
CA ARG A 62 4.42 -16.90 16.67
C ARG A 62 4.68 -18.37 16.35
N ALA A 63 4.23 -18.85 15.19
CA ALA A 63 4.48 -20.24 14.77
C ALA A 63 5.99 -20.54 14.67
N LYS A 64 6.79 -19.60 14.15
CA LYS A 64 8.26 -19.73 14.10
C LYS A 64 8.91 -19.77 15.48
N GLU A 65 8.46 -18.93 16.42
CA GLU A 65 8.95 -18.87 17.79
C GLU A 65 8.62 -20.17 18.58
N GLU A 66 7.45 -20.77 18.28
CA GLU A 66 7.03 -22.07 18.86
C GLU A 66 7.65 -23.28 18.11
N ASN A 67 8.49 -23.05 17.08
CA ASN A 67 9.07 -24.07 16.20
C ASN A 67 8.03 -24.92 15.45
N ASP A 68 6.80 -24.42 15.29
CA ASP A 68 5.78 -25.05 14.43
C ASP A 68 5.96 -24.61 12.97
N PHE A 69 6.93 -25.23 12.31
CA PHE A 69 7.25 -24.92 10.92
C PHE A 69 6.15 -25.35 9.94
N THR A 70 5.34 -26.33 10.31
CA THR A 70 4.19 -26.77 9.50
C THR A 70 3.11 -25.69 9.47
N LEU A 71 2.78 -25.15 10.64
CA LEU A 71 1.85 -24.03 10.74
C LEU A 71 2.40 -22.78 10.08
N ALA A 72 3.69 -22.47 10.26
CA ALA A 72 4.34 -21.34 9.60
C ALA A 72 4.23 -21.45 8.07
N ALA A 73 4.52 -22.61 7.49
CA ALA A 73 4.40 -22.83 6.05
C ALA A 73 2.96 -22.67 5.56
N LYS A 74 1.98 -23.18 6.34
CA LYS A 74 0.56 -22.97 6.01
C LYS A 74 0.18 -21.50 6.01
N ILE A 75 0.55 -20.75 7.05
CA ILE A 75 0.28 -19.30 7.14
C ILE A 75 0.90 -18.56 5.94
N GLY A 76 2.12 -18.90 5.55
CA GLY A 76 2.77 -18.31 4.39
C GLY A 76 2.04 -18.59 3.08
N SER A 77 1.57 -19.84 2.89
CA SER A 77 0.76 -20.18 1.71
C SER A 77 -0.59 -19.43 1.70
N ASP A 78 -1.28 -19.37 2.84
CA ASP A 78 -2.55 -18.64 2.98
C ASP A 78 -2.34 -17.13 2.72
N TYR A 79 -1.21 -16.56 3.19
CA TYR A 79 -0.82 -15.19 2.93
C TYR A 79 -0.65 -14.91 1.43
N ILE A 80 0.07 -15.76 0.70
CA ILE A 80 0.29 -15.59 -0.74
C ILE A 80 -1.04 -15.64 -1.51
N ASN A 81 -1.92 -16.59 -1.18
CA ASN A 81 -3.26 -16.67 -1.75
C ASN A 81 -4.12 -15.43 -1.45
N TYR A 82 -4.00 -14.90 -0.21
CA TYR A 82 -4.67 -13.66 0.19
C TYR A 82 -4.16 -12.46 -0.62
N MET A 83 -2.85 -12.34 -0.80
CA MET A 83 -2.25 -11.24 -1.56
C MET A 83 -2.66 -11.26 -3.03
N GLU A 84 -2.77 -12.43 -3.66
CA GLU A 84 -3.27 -12.56 -5.04
C GLU A 84 -4.73 -12.09 -5.15
N LYS A 85 -5.58 -12.46 -4.18
CA LYS A 85 -6.98 -11.95 -4.14
C LYS A 85 -7.03 -10.43 -3.97
N LYS A 86 -6.19 -9.85 -3.08
CA LYS A 86 -6.11 -8.40 -2.89
C LYS A 86 -5.63 -7.69 -4.15
N LEU A 87 -4.67 -8.27 -4.88
CA LEU A 87 -4.24 -7.75 -6.17
C LEU A 87 -5.44 -7.62 -7.12
N HIS A 88 -6.16 -8.71 -7.36
CA HIS A 88 -7.32 -8.72 -8.27
C HIS A 88 -8.45 -7.80 -7.80
N TYR A 89 -8.69 -7.71 -6.48
CA TYR A 89 -9.67 -6.77 -5.94
C TYR A 89 -9.33 -5.33 -6.35
N PHE A 90 -8.10 -4.87 -6.12
CA PHE A 90 -7.71 -3.50 -6.43
C PHE A 90 -7.55 -3.24 -7.94
N GLU A 91 -7.20 -4.24 -8.74
CA GLU A 91 -7.29 -4.17 -10.21
C GLU A 91 -8.73 -3.88 -10.66
N ASN A 92 -9.69 -4.65 -10.15
CA ASN A 92 -11.10 -4.45 -10.43
C ASN A 92 -11.59 -3.08 -9.98
N GLN A 93 -11.16 -2.61 -8.79
CA GLN A 93 -11.48 -1.27 -8.30
C GLN A 93 -10.91 -0.18 -9.23
N SER A 94 -9.67 -0.32 -9.66
CA SER A 94 -9.02 0.59 -10.60
C SER A 94 -9.79 0.65 -11.92
N GLN A 95 -10.13 -0.51 -12.47
CA GLN A 95 -10.89 -0.62 -13.71
C GLN A 95 -12.29 -0.01 -13.59
N LYS A 96 -13.01 -0.26 -12.49
CA LYS A 96 -14.35 0.32 -12.22
C LYS A 96 -14.29 1.85 -12.04
N LEU A 97 -13.19 2.37 -11.49
CA LEU A 97 -13.06 3.78 -11.16
C LEU A 97 -12.55 4.62 -12.33
N PHE A 98 -11.58 4.12 -13.05
CA PHE A 98 -10.82 4.86 -14.07
C PHE A 98 -10.91 4.28 -15.49
N GLY A 99 -11.57 3.13 -15.68
CA GLY A 99 -11.64 2.44 -16.96
C GLY A 99 -10.33 1.78 -17.40
N LYS A 100 -9.31 1.79 -16.53
CA LYS A 100 -8.00 1.15 -16.77
C LYS A 100 -7.36 0.71 -15.46
N ASN A 101 -6.42 -0.23 -15.55
CA ASN A 101 -5.54 -0.53 -14.43
C ASN A 101 -4.46 0.58 -14.33
N ILE A 102 -4.17 1.03 -13.12
CA ILE A 102 -3.15 2.07 -12.87
C ILE A 102 -1.82 1.43 -12.46
N ASN A 103 -0.76 2.22 -12.44
CA ASN A 103 0.46 1.82 -11.73
C ASN A 103 0.18 1.75 -10.23
N HIS A 104 0.28 0.57 -9.65
CA HIS A 104 -0.08 0.36 -8.24
C HIS A 104 1.10 0.57 -7.29
N ILE A 105 0.77 1.00 -6.06
CA ILE A 105 1.70 1.06 -4.94
C ILE A 105 1.19 0.09 -3.87
N LEU A 106 1.93 -1.01 -3.68
CA LEU A 106 1.63 -2.06 -2.72
C LEU A 106 2.13 -1.68 -1.32
N LEU A 107 1.28 -1.83 -0.31
CA LEU A 107 1.69 -1.77 1.09
C LEU A 107 2.38 -3.08 1.50
N MET A 108 3.52 -2.95 2.17
CA MET A 108 4.20 -4.07 2.82
C MET A 108 4.87 -3.60 4.10
N HIS A 109 4.82 -4.42 5.14
CA HIS A 109 5.55 -4.18 6.40
C HIS A 109 6.82 -5.01 6.46
N ALA A 110 7.88 -4.47 7.06
CA ALA A 110 9.11 -5.22 7.34
C ALA A 110 8.82 -6.30 8.41
N SER A 111 8.77 -7.56 8.01
CA SER A 111 8.43 -8.70 8.87
C SER A 111 9.17 -9.96 8.42
N TRP A 112 9.26 -10.97 9.29
CA TRP A 112 9.78 -12.29 8.91
C TRP A 112 8.97 -12.91 7.78
N LEU A 113 7.63 -12.80 7.83
CA LEU A 113 6.76 -13.30 6.76
C LEU A 113 7.13 -12.70 5.41
N ASN A 114 7.20 -11.37 5.33
CA ASN A 114 7.53 -10.71 4.07
C ASN A 114 8.97 -10.98 3.62
N SER A 115 9.91 -11.15 4.55
CA SER A 115 11.28 -11.58 4.22
C SER A 115 11.31 -12.97 3.60
N ASP A 116 10.58 -13.93 4.19
CA ASP A 116 10.61 -15.33 3.74
C ASP A 116 9.77 -15.57 2.46
N TYR A 117 8.77 -14.72 2.17
CA TYR A 117 7.81 -14.89 1.06
C TYR A 117 7.87 -13.81 -0.03
N ILE A 118 8.84 -12.87 0.02
CA ILE A 118 8.96 -11.81 -0.98
C ILE A 118 9.13 -12.37 -2.41
N ASP A 119 9.90 -13.45 -2.58
CA ASP A 119 10.11 -14.08 -3.89
C ASP A 119 8.82 -14.70 -4.41
N SER A 120 8.04 -15.35 -3.55
CA SER A 120 6.74 -15.93 -3.91
C SER A 120 5.76 -14.85 -4.34
N LEU A 121 5.73 -13.72 -3.62
CA LEU A 121 4.91 -12.56 -3.98
C LEU A 121 5.36 -11.94 -5.30
N ALA A 122 6.67 -11.81 -5.52
CA ALA A 122 7.21 -11.29 -6.78
C ALA A 122 6.86 -12.20 -7.98
N ILE A 123 6.85 -13.53 -7.79
CA ILE A 123 6.44 -14.50 -8.82
C ILE A 123 4.95 -14.28 -9.16
N ILE A 124 4.07 -14.13 -8.18
CA ILE A 124 2.64 -13.87 -8.42
C ILE A 124 2.44 -12.56 -9.18
N LEU A 125 3.09 -11.49 -8.75
CA LEU A 125 3.00 -10.20 -9.43
C LEU A 125 3.45 -10.31 -10.89
N LYS A 126 4.57 -10.97 -11.17
CA LYS A 126 5.05 -11.19 -12.55
C LYS A 126 4.10 -12.08 -13.37
N LYS A 127 3.51 -13.12 -12.76
CA LYS A 127 2.53 -13.98 -13.41
C LYS A 127 1.25 -13.22 -13.82
N ASN A 128 0.94 -12.15 -13.10
CA ASN A 128 -0.16 -11.23 -13.40
C ASN A 128 0.32 -9.99 -14.19
N ASP A 129 1.41 -10.14 -14.96
CA ASP A 129 1.94 -9.15 -15.90
C ASP A 129 2.43 -7.83 -15.26
N TYR A 130 2.76 -7.85 -13.95
CA TYR A 130 3.34 -6.69 -13.28
C TYR A 130 4.84 -6.58 -13.49
N ASN A 131 5.28 -5.36 -13.77
CA ASN A 131 6.68 -4.94 -13.74
C ASN A 131 6.93 -4.04 -12.53
N PHE A 132 8.12 -4.19 -11.93
CA PHE A 132 8.53 -3.32 -10.83
C PHE A 132 9.16 -2.04 -11.39
N VAL A 133 8.60 -0.93 -10.99
CA VAL A 133 9.05 0.40 -11.41
C VAL A 133 9.38 1.25 -10.18
N SER A 134 10.04 2.39 -10.41
CA SER A 134 10.34 3.31 -9.31
C SER A 134 9.06 4.03 -8.82
N MET A 135 9.07 4.49 -7.57
CA MET A 135 8.00 5.33 -7.03
C MET A 135 7.81 6.61 -7.86
N ASP A 136 8.90 7.21 -8.36
CA ASP A 136 8.82 8.40 -9.21
C ASP A 136 8.07 8.11 -10.50
N GLU A 137 8.38 6.99 -11.14
CA GLU A 137 7.70 6.57 -12.36
C GLU A 137 6.21 6.30 -12.11
N THR A 138 5.88 5.61 -11.01
CA THR A 138 4.49 5.36 -10.62
C THR A 138 3.71 6.66 -10.40
N LEU A 139 4.29 7.63 -9.69
CA LEU A 139 3.64 8.90 -9.35
C LEU A 139 3.53 9.87 -10.54
N ASN A 140 4.16 9.57 -11.67
CA ASN A 140 3.99 10.32 -12.92
C ASN A 140 2.64 10.01 -13.61
N ASP A 141 1.94 8.93 -13.24
CA ASP A 141 0.58 8.69 -13.72
C ASP A 141 -0.35 9.82 -13.22
N GLU A 142 -0.99 10.52 -14.14
CA GLU A 142 -1.89 11.66 -13.87
C GLU A 142 -3.03 11.30 -12.89
N LEU A 143 -3.41 10.02 -12.80
CA LEU A 143 -4.45 9.56 -11.89
C LEU A 143 -4.07 9.75 -10.41
N TYR A 144 -2.78 9.82 -10.10
CA TYR A 144 -2.32 10.18 -8.75
C TYR A 144 -2.57 11.65 -8.38
N GLN A 145 -3.01 12.49 -9.33
CA GLN A 145 -3.48 13.85 -9.10
C GLN A 145 -5.00 13.93 -8.88
N THR A 146 -5.70 12.79 -8.84
CA THR A 146 -7.15 12.74 -8.57
C THR A 146 -7.46 13.44 -7.25
N GLU A 147 -8.41 14.39 -7.29
CA GLU A 147 -8.78 15.20 -6.14
C GLU A 147 -9.39 14.34 -5.02
N ILE A 148 -8.99 14.62 -3.77
CA ILE A 148 -9.57 14.03 -2.56
C ILE A 148 -10.54 15.04 -1.95
N THR A 149 -11.82 14.68 -1.90
CA THR A 149 -12.89 15.49 -1.33
C THR A 149 -13.60 14.84 -0.13
N LYS A 150 -13.27 13.57 0.16
CA LYS A 150 -13.82 12.85 1.31
C LYS A 150 -12.73 12.55 2.34
N PHE A 151 -13.04 12.89 3.57
CA PHE A 151 -12.19 12.76 4.75
C PHE A 151 -12.96 12.04 5.86
N GLY A 152 -12.25 11.30 6.72
CA GLY A 152 -12.87 10.55 7.82
C GLY A 152 -11.84 9.98 8.78
N ASN A 153 -12.32 9.29 9.81
CA ASN A 153 -11.48 8.63 10.84
C ASN A 153 -11.06 7.22 10.41
N TRP A 154 -10.68 7.04 9.15
CA TRP A 154 -10.25 5.77 8.58
C TRP A 154 -8.94 5.94 7.82
N GLY A 155 -8.16 4.87 7.78
CA GLY A 155 -7.03 4.72 6.87
C GLY A 155 -7.32 3.57 5.93
N ILE A 156 -7.49 3.87 4.66
CA ILE A 156 -7.84 2.96 3.58
C ILE A 156 -6.99 3.24 2.36
N SER A 157 -7.07 2.39 1.35
CA SER A 157 -6.33 2.59 0.11
C SER A 157 -6.70 3.92 -0.56
N TRP A 158 -5.78 4.48 -1.36
CA TRP A 158 -6.07 5.68 -2.15
C TRP A 158 -7.14 5.42 -3.21
N LEU A 159 -7.25 4.21 -3.75
CA LEU A 159 -8.35 3.84 -4.64
C LEU A 159 -9.71 3.98 -3.95
N ASP A 160 -9.81 3.54 -2.69
CA ASP A 160 -11.04 3.69 -1.91
C ASP A 160 -11.33 5.18 -1.58
N ILE A 161 -10.29 5.95 -1.23
CA ILE A 161 -10.44 7.39 -0.98
C ILE A 161 -10.93 8.12 -2.24
N TRP A 162 -10.35 7.83 -3.40
CA TRP A 162 -10.78 8.41 -4.68
C TRP A 162 -12.20 7.96 -5.04
N ALA A 163 -12.54 6.70 -4.84
CA ALA A 163 -13.88 6.19 -5.07
C ALA A 163 -14.93 6.92 -4.19
N LEU A 164 -14.65 7.07 -2.89
CA LEU A 164 -15.50 7.84 -1.99
C LEU A 164 -15.61 9.31 -2.42
N SER A 165 -14.52 9.91 -2.88
CA SER A 165 -14.47 11.29 -3.36
C SER A 165 -15.31 11.49 -4.62
N GLN A 166 -15.43 10.44 -5.46
CA GLN A 166 -16.33 10.41 -6.64
C GLN A 166 -17.76 9.97 -6.30
N GLY A 167 -18.09 9.82 -5.01
CA GLY A 167 -19.45 9.49 -4.56
C GLY A 167 -19.82 8.01 -4.66
N LYS A 168 -18.87 7.11 -4.90
CA LYS A 168 -19.12 5.66 -4.90
C LYS A 168 -19.53 5.18 -3.51
N LYS A 169 -20.42 4.17 -3.45
CA LYS A 169 -20.98 3.62 -2.21
C LYS A 169 -21.29 2.13 -2.35
N GLY A 170 -21.53 1.48 -1.20
CA GLY A 170 -22.12 0.14 -1.13
C GLY A 170 -21.44 -0.89 -2.02
N ASP A 171 -22.14 -1.35 -3.04
CA ASP A 171 -21.70 -2.47 -3.91
C ASP A 171 -20.42 -2.19 -4.67
N PHE A 172 -19.99 -0.93 -4.79
CA PHE A 172 -18.70 -0.62 -5.39
C PHE A 172 -17.53 -1.23 -4.60
N PHE A 173 -17.64 -1.31 -3.27
CA PHE A 173 -16.59 -1.79 -2.36
C PHE A 173 -16.72 -3.27 -1.99
N LYS A 174 -17.64 -4.00 -2.60
CA LYS A 174 -17.77 -5.44 -2.40
C LYS A 174 -16.85 -6.21 -3.35
N ASP A 175 -16.25 -7.29 -2.83
CA ASP A 175 -15.54 -8.31 -3.60
C ASP A 175 -16.48 -9.09 -4.52
#